data_b51605c1eefeecca3ac94485d2c52b24
#
_entry.id   b51605c1eefeecca3ac94485d2c52b24
#
_cell.length_a   1.000
_cell.length_b   1.000
_cell.length_c   1.000
_cell.angle_alpha   90.00
_cell.angle_beta   90.00
_cell.angle_gamma   90.00
#
_symmetry.space_group_name_H-M   'P 1'
#
loop_
_entity.id
_entity.type
_entity.pdbx_description
1 polymer ?
#
loop_
_entity_poly.entity_id
_entity_poly.type
_entity_poly.pdbx_seq_one_letter_code
_entity_poly.pdbx_strand_id
1 'polypeptide(L)'
;MLDTFDKNRLQDLQPDDISDSLERGSVVFFPESPVPIPCTEDLLLIRQELPELLRLKNISYHPEADRVRGLDEADTELAARVKRILIGVSDNIAEFLTINAPRLVENWTVGTCSFRPIEEHGRKLEAHASNELVHIDAGAYGATNGDRILRFFINVNPDEDRVWATKGNFPELFQSHGERAQLGYANAGDDYMTKGPMDHARTGFINMLTTGLPVLKVLDSSPYDRVMRKFHNYMKDTPSFQNEPQGHEEFRFPPFSAWMVFTDMVSHACLSGQHAFVHTSIVPLSNCRLPEMAPLNILRQAAISN
;
A
#
# COMPACT_ATOMS: atom_id res chain seq x y z
N MET A 1 -15.46 0.76 9.27
CA MET A 1 -14.13 0.76 8.64
C MET A 1 -13.98 1.78 7.52
N LEU A 2 -15.02 2.06 6.69
CA LEU A 2 -14.98 3.16 5.71
C LEU A 2 -15.28 4.49 6.41
N ASP A 3 -14.39 5.47 6.30
CA ASP A 3 -14.54 6.82 6.88
C ASP A 3 -14.57 7.85 5.75
N THR A 4 -15.74 8.48 5.54
CA THR A 4 -15.99 9.33 4.38
C THR A 4 -15.64 10.79 4.66
N PHE A 5 -14.83 11.35 3.78
CA PHE A 5 -14.44 12.76 3.75
C PHE A 5 -15.00 13.43 2.50
N ASP A 6 -16.23 13.88 2.59
CA ASP A 6 -16.87 14.65 1.52
C ASP A 6 -16.36 16.12 1.46
N LYS A 7 -16.83 16.88 0.49
CA LYS A 7 -16.42 18.28 0.33
C LYS A 7 -16.66 19.13 1.57
N ASN A 8 -17.75 18.89 2.30
CA ASN A 8 -18.07 19.68 3.49
C ASN A 8 -17.09 19.37 4.62
N ARG A 9 -16.84 18.08 4.86
CA ARG A 9 -15.86 17.66 5.88
C ARG A 9 -14.44 18.11 5.55
N LEU A 10 -14.07 18.15 4.27
CA LEU A 10 -12.76 18.67 3.84
C LEU A 10 -12.59 20.18 4.09
N GLN A 11 -13.68 20.96 4.08
CA GLN A 11 -13.62 22.39 4.39
C GLN A 11 -13.38 22.67 5.88
N ASP A 12 -13.86 21.76 6.74
CA ASP A 12 -13.76 21.88 8.20
C ASP A 12 -12.65 20.98 8.79
N LEU A 13 -11.77 20.44 7.92
CA LEU A 13 -10.76 19.46 8.27
C LEU A 13 -9.77 20.00 9.30
N GLN A 14 -9.56 19.25 10.38
CA GLN A 14 -8.47 19.50 11.30
C GLN A 14 -7.19 18.76 10.86
N PRO A 15 -5.99 19.26 11.18
CA PRO A 15 -4.72 18.70 10.67
C PRO A 15 -4.50 17.20 10.93
N ASP A 16 -5.15 16.66 11.95
CA ASP A 16 -4.94 15.27 12.38
C ASP A 16 -6.11 14.33 12.01
N ASP A 17 -7.24 14.84 11.49
CA ASP A 17 -8.44 14.03 11.23
C ASP A 17 -8.16 12.86 10.28
N ILE A 18 -7.42 13.10 9.19
CA ILE A 18 -7.03 12.07 8.23
C ILE A 18 -6.07 11.08 8.87
N SER A 19 -5.06 11.56 9.58
CA SER A 19 -4.05 10.71 10.24
C SER A 19 -4.69 9.80 11.27
N ASP A 20 -5.54 10.36 12.12
CA ASP A 20 -6.24 9.61 13.17
C ASP A 20 -7.16 8.52 12.58
N SER A 21 -7.88 8.84 11.50
CA SER A 21 -8.72 7.87 10.80
C SER A 21 -7.91 6.70 10.25
N LEU A 22 -6.81 6.99 9.56
CA LEU A 22 -5.90 5.97 9.00
C LEU A 22 -5.26 5.11 10.10
N GLU A 23 -4.77 5.73 11.16
CA GLU A 23 -4.07 5.04 12.24
C GLU A 23 -4.99 4.13 13.05
N ARG A 24 -6.28 4.47 13.14
CA ARG A 24 -7.32 3.59 13.72
C ARG A 24 -7.74 2.45 12.80
N GLY A 25 -7.14 2.32 11.62
CA GLY A 25 -7.43 1.24 10.67
C GLY A 25 -8.70 1.50 9.85
N SER A 26 -8.98 2.75 9.52
CA SER A 26 -10.03 3.08 8.55
C SER A 26 -9.47 3.21 7.13
N VAL A 27 -10.33 2.97 6.15
CA VAL A 27 -10.16 3.41 4.78
C VAL A 27 -10.77 4.80 4.69
N VAL A 28 -9.95 5.81 4.46
CA VAL A 28 -10.38 7.19 4.23
C VAL A 28 -10.89 7.31 2.80
N PHE A 29 -12.15 7.64 2.64
CA PHE A 29 -12.83 7.66 1.35
C PHE A 29 -13.26 9.09 0.98
N PHE A 30 -12.94 9.49 -0.25
CA PHE A 30 -13.34 10.74 -0.87
C PHE A 30 -14.31 10.43 -2.03
N PRO A 31 -15.61 10.75 -1.90
CA PRO A 31 -16.61 10.51 -2.96
C PRO A 31 -16.28 11.17 -4.29
N GLU A 32 -15.57 12.30 -4.25
CA GLU A 32 -14.92 12.95 -5.38
C GLU A 32 -13.44 13.10 -5.06
N SER A 33 -12.57 12.87 -6.05
CA SER A 33 -11.12 13.01 -5.85
C SER A 33 -10.78 14.40 -5.31
N PRO A 34 -10.09 14.48 -4.15
CA PRO A 34 -9.67 15.76 -3.57
C PRO A 34 -8.45 16.35 -4.29
N VAL A 35 -7.86 15.60 -5.21
CA VAL A 35 -6.70 16.03 -5.99
C VAL A 35 -7.04 16.13 -7.47
N PRO A 36 -6.39 17.05 -8.21
CA PRO A 36 -6.54 17.13 -9.65
C PRO A 36 -6.21 15.80 -10.34
N ILE A 37 -7.06 15.40 -11.27
CA ILE A 37 -6.82 14.26 -12.15
C ILE A 37 -6.24 14.74 -13.49
N PRO A 38 -5.55 13.88 -14.24
CA PRO A 38 -5.03 14.21 -15.57
C PRO A 38 -6.15 14.71 -16.52
N CYS A 39 -5.78 15.50 -17.51
CA CYS A 39 -6.72 15.97 -18.51
C CYS A 39 -7.33 14.83 -19.33
N THR A 40 -8.44 15.10 -20.02
CA THR A 40 -9.16 14.09 -20.81
C THR A 40 -8.27 13.39 -21.84
N GLU A 41 -7.39 14.12 -22.52
CA GLU A 41 -6.48 13.56 -23.52
C GLU A 41 -5.46 12.57 -22.90
N ASP A 42 -4.94 12.91 -21.72
CA ASP A 42 -4.02 12.02 -21.00
C ASP A 42 -4.75 10.80 -20.44
N LEU A 43 -5.98 10.98 -19.93
CA LEU A 43 -6.81 9.85 -19.48
C LEU A 43 -7.19 8.91 -20.62
N LEU A 44 -7.49 9.43 -21.80
CA LEU A 44 -7.76 8.61 -22.99
C LEU A 44 -6.53 7.80 -23.39
N LEU A 45 -5.37 8.44 -23.46
CA LEU A 45 -4.10 7.77 -23.76
C LEU A 45 -3.86 6.59 -22.81
N ILE A 46 -3.87 6.81 -21.50
CA ILE A 46 -3.52 5.77 -20.54
C ILE A 46 -4.57 4.66 -20.43
N ARG A 47 -5.83 4.94 -20.73
CA ARG A 47 -6.91 3.94 -20.69
C ARG A 47 -7.01 3.12 -21.96
N GLN A 48 -6.81 3.71 -23.13
CA GLN A 48 -7.07 3.07 -24.42
C GLN A 48 -5.80 2.50 -25.07
N GLU A 49 -4.69 3.21 -25.00
CA GLU A 49 -3.47 2.79 -25.70
C GLU A 49 -2.55 1.94 -24.84
N LEU A 50 -2.40 2.29 -23.53
CA LEU A 50 -1.47 1.58 -22.67
C LEU A 50 -1.77 0.10 -22.40
N PRO A 51 -3.04 -0.38 -22.31
CA PRO A 51 -3.30 -1.80 -22.04
C PRO A 51 -2.64 -2.75 -23.05
N GLU A 52 -2.56 -2.34 -24.32
CA GLU A 52 -1.96 -3.15 -25.39
C GLU A 52 -0.42 -3.14 -25.40
N LEU A 53 0.18 -2.15 -24.74
CA LEU A 53 1.63 -1.92 -24.70
C LEU A 53 2.31 -2.41 -23.44
N LEU A 54 1.55 -3.06 -22.55
CA LEU A 54 2.04 -3.50 -21.26
C LEU A 54 3.00 -4.67 -21.36
N ARG A 55 4.15 -4.53 -20.71
CA ARG A 55 5.09 -5.64 -20.44
C ARG A 55 4.93 -6.22 -19.04
N LEU A 56 4.35 -5.46 -18.12
CA LEU A 56 4.05 -5.85 -16.75
C LEU A 56 2.57 -5.59 -16.47
N LYS A 57 2.06 -6.11 -15.36
CA LYS A 57 0.67 -5.90 -14.94
C LYS A 57 0.29 -4.44 -14.67
N ASN A 58 1.27 -3.59 -14.42
CA ASN A 58 1.10 -2.17 -14.09
C ASN A 58 2.22 -1.35 -14.73
N ILE A 59 1.94 -0.05 -14.90
CA ILE A 59 2.95 0.94 -15.23
C ILE A 59 3.25 1.71 -13.96
N SER A 60 4.51 1.89 -13.60
CA SER A 60 4.92 2.58 -12.38
C SER A 60 6.10 3.50 -12.60
N TYR A 61 5.97 4.72 -12.10
CA TYR A 61 7.07 5.66 -11.94
C TYR A 61 7.75 5.42 -10.59
N HIS A 62 9.06 5.33 -10.60
CA HIS A 62 9.94 5.14 -9.45
C HIS A 62 10.77 6.41 -9.25
N PRO A 63 10.44 7.29 -8.29
CA PRO A 63 11.15 8.55 -8.07
C PRO A 63 12.63 8.37 -7.77
N GLU A 64 12.99 7.34 -6.98
CA GLU A 64 14.40 7.06 -6.62
C GLU A 64 15.30 6.83 -7.84
N ALA A 65 14.76 6.21 -8.90
CA ALA A 65 15.48 5.90 -10.14
C ALA A 65 15.13 6.86 -11.28
N ASP A 66 14.24 7.81 -11.06
CA ASP A 66 13.65 8.70 -12.08
C ASP A 66 13.18 7.95 -13.34
N ARG A 67 12.57 6.75 -13.15
CA ARG A 67 12.29 5.79 -14.20
C ARG A 67 10.86 5.28 -14.19
N VAL A 68 10.27 5.09 -15.38
CA VAL A 68 9.04 4.35 -15.58
C VAL A 68 9.34 2.88 -15.87
N ARG A 69 8.59 1.96 -15.25
CA ARG A 69 8.62 0.52 -15.52
C ARG A 69 7.27 0.05 -16.05
N GLY A 70 7.26 -1.03 -16.82
CA GLY A 70 6.05 -1.66 -17.34
C GLY A 70 5.71 -1.29 -18.77
N LEU A 71 6.45 -0.38 -19.39
CA LEU A 71 6.39 -0.04 -20.82
C LEU A 71 7.59 -0.56 -21.60
N ASP A 72 7.44 -0.63 -22.92
CA ASP A 72 8.57 -0.84 -23.83
C ASP A 72 9.47 0.42 -23.84
N GLU A 73 10.76 0.24 -23.65
CA GLU A 73 11.73 1.34 -23.71
C GLU A 73 11.95 1.88 -25.14
N ALA A 74 11.42 1.18 -26.15
CA ALA A 74 11.56 1.59 -27.55
C ALA A 74 10.71 2.82 -27.92
N ASP A 75 9.58 3.06 -27.23
CA ASP A 75 8.76 4.27 -27.44
C ASP A 75 9.10 5.34 -26.41
N THR A 76 10.08 6.18 -26.78
CA THR A 76 10.57 7.22 -25.88
C THR A 76 9.59 8.38 -25.68
N GLU A 77 8.74 8.69 -26.65
CA GLU A 77 7.77 9.79 -26.57
C GLU A 77 6.60 9.39 -25.65
N LEU A 78 6.02 8.22 -25.87
CA LEU A 78 4.98 7.67 -25.03
C LEU A 78 5.47 7.52 -23.57
N ALA A 79 6.65 6.93 -23.39
CA ALA A 79 7.23 6.76 -22.05
C ALA A 79 7.45 8.11 -21.35
N ALA A 80 7.90 9.14 -22.06
CA ALA A 80 8.05 10.48 -21.51
C ALA A 80 6.70 11.12 -21.13
N ARG A 81 5.65 10.92 -21.94
CA ARG A 81 4.30 11.41 -21.64
C ARG A 81 3.71 10.72 -20.43
N VAL A 82 3.79 9.39 -20.38
CA VAL A 82 3.32 8.59 -19.22
C VAL A 82 4.08 8.99 -17.95
N LYS A 83 5.39 9.19 -18.04
CA LYS A 83 6.20 9.68 -16.92
C LYS A 83 5.67 11.01 -16.38
N ARG A 84 5.41 11.99 -17.25
CA ARG A 84 4.84 13.29 -16.84
C ARG A 84 3.48 13.14 -16.16
N ILE A 85 2.61 12.28 -16.68
CA ILE A 85 1.29 12.00 -16.07
C ILE A 85 1.46 11.45 -14.65
N LEU A 86 2.31 10.43 -14.47
CA LEU A 86 2.52 9.79 -13.18
C LEU A 86 3.19 10.72 -12.16
N ILE A 87 4.14 11.54 -12.60
CA ILE A 87 4.75 12.58 -11.76
C ILE A 87 3.68 13.59 -11.33
N GLY A 88 2.89 14.13 -12.26
CA GLY A 88 1.85 15.11 -11.95
C GLY A 88 0.83 14.59 -10.94
N VAL A 89 0.39 13.33 -11.08
CA VAL A 89 -0.50 12.68 -10.09
C VAL A 89 0.20 12.54 -8.73
N SER A 90 1.47 12.12 -8.72
CA SER A 90 2.26 12.00 -7.48
C SER A 90 2.40 13.34 -6.76
N ASP A 91 2.71 14.40 -7.50
CA ASP A 91 2.90 15.74 -6.96
C ASP A 91 1.59 16.31 -6.40
N ASN A 92 0.46 16.14 -7.11
CA ASN A 92 -0.86 16.56 -6.64
C ASN A 92 -1.26 15.85 -5.33
N ILE A 93 -0.97 14.54 -5.21
CA ILE A 93 -1.21 13.79 -3.98
C ILE A 93 -0.30 14.27 -2.85
N ALA A 94 0.98 14.50 -3.13
CA ALA A 94 1.93 15.01 -2.15
C ALA A 94 1.54 16.40 -1.65
N GLU A 95 1.10 17.29 -2.53
CA GLU A 95 0.61 18.63 -2.17
C GLU A 95 -0.63 18.53 -1.27
N PHE A 96 -1.63 17.72 -1.65
CA PHE A 96 -2.84 17.49 -0.86
C PHE A 96 -2.49 16.99 0.55
N LEU A 97 -1.61 16.00 0.66
CA LEU A 97 -1.20 15.45 1.96
C LEU A 97 -0.36 16.43 2.79
N THR A 98 0.47 17.24 2.14
CA THR A 98 1.25 18.29 2.82
C THR A 98 0.34 19.32 3.49
N ILE A 99 -0.78 19.65 2.86
CA ILE A 99 -1.75 20.61 3.40
C ILE A 99 -2.63 19.96 4.47
N ASN A 100 -3.15 18.76 4.22
CA ASN A 100 -4.25 18.17 4.99
C ASN A 100 -3.81 17.08 5.99
N ALA A 101 -2.58 16.57 5.87
CA ALA A 101 -2.01 15.56 6.77
C ALA A 101 -0.49 15.74 6.88
N PRO A 102 0.01 16.92 7.27
CA PRO A 102 1.43 17.29 7.18
C PRO A 102 2.36 16.34 7.93
N ARG A 103 1.91 15.76 9.04
CA ARG A 103 2.71 14.77 9.79
C ARG A 103 3.07 13.55 8.94
N LEU A 104 2.14 13.05 8.12
CA LEU A 104 2.36 11.83 7.35
C LEU A 104 3.44 12.00 6.29
N VAL A 105 3.68 13.24 5.83
CA VAL A 105 4.66 13.52 4.77
C VAL A 105 6.03 13.97 5.29
N GLU A 106 6.17 14.17 6.58
CA GLU A 106 7.45 14.53 7.18
C GLU A 106 8.46 13.37 7.03
N ASN A 107 9.54 13.60 6.30
CA ASN A 107 10.58 12.59 6.03
C ASN A 107 10.05 11.25 5.46
N TRP A 108 8.86 11.25 4.86
CA TRP A 108 8.35 10.07 4.20
C TRP A 108 9.17 9.70 2.95
N THR A 109 9.01 8.48 2.48
CA THR A 109 9.62 8.06 1.23
C THR A 109 8.53 7.73 0.22
N VAL A 110 8.47 8.48 -0.88
CA VAL A 110 7.61 8.13 -2.02
C VAL A 110 8.22 6.96 -2.76
N GLY A 111 7.56 5.82 -2.70
CA GLY A 111 8.01 4.59 -3.33
C GLY A 111 7.69 4.55 -4.82
N THR A 112 6.40 4.67 -5.16
CA THR A 112 5.97 4.71 -6.57
C THR A 112 4.66 5.46 -6.75
N CYS A 113 4.47 6.03 -7.95
CA CYS A 113 3.16 6.33 -8.49
C CYS A 113 2.91 5.39 -9.68
N SER A 114 1.82 4.64 -9.66
CA SER A 114 1.52 3.64 -10.69
C SER A 114 0.11 3.79 -11.24
N PHE A 115 -0.09 3.30 -12.47
CA PHE A 115 -1.38 3.17 -13.10
C PHE A 115 -1.73 1.69 -13.31
N ARG A 116 -2.98 1.32 -13.05
CA ARG A 116 -3.57 -0.02 -13.15
C ARG A 116 -4.51 -0.08 -14.36
N PRO A 117 -4.00 -0.38 -15.57
CA PRO A 117 -4.82 -0.30 -16.79
C PRO A 117 -5.69 -1.52 -17.06
N ILE A 118 -5.44 -2.64 -16.37
CA ILE A 118 -6.10 -3.92 -16.64
C ILE A 118 -7.10 -4.24 -15.53
N GLU A 119 -8.25 -4.85 -15.94
CA GLU A 119 -9.24 -5.40 -15.02
C GLU A 119 -8.61 -6.41 -14.06
N GLU A 120 -8.93 -6.30 -12.78
CA GLU A 120 -8.41 -7.21 -11.75
C GLU A 120 -9.19 -8.52 -11.70
N HIS A 121 -10.50 -8.48 -11.96
CA HIS A 121 -11.37 -9.65 -11.88
C HIS A 121 -10.99 -10.74 -12.88
N GLY A 122 -10.90 -11.97 -12.38
CA GLY A 122 -10.71 -13.18 -13.22
C GLY A 122 -9.29 -13.33 -13.79
N ARG A 123 -8.30 -12.58 -13.29
CA ARG A 123 -6.91 -12.73 -13.72
C ARG A 123 -6.34 -14.06 -13.23
N LYS A 124 -5.82 -14.86 -14.16
CA LYS A 124 -5.12 -16.12 -13.82
C LYS A 124 -3.70 -15.82 -13.34
N LEU A 125 -3.57 -15.53 -12.05
CA LEU A 125 -2.29 -15.24 -11.40
C LEU A 125 -2.04 -16.26 -10.28
N GLU A 126 -0.76 -16.50 -9.97
CA GLU A 126 -0.37 -17.21 -8.74
C GLU A 126 -0.92 -16.47 -7.51
N ALA A 127 -1.25 -17.21 -6.45
CA ALA A 127 -1.90 -16.66 -5.25
C ALA A 127 -1.18 -15.42 -4.70
N HIS A 128 0.14 -15.46 -4.61
CA HIS A 128 0.94 -14.34 -4.10
C HIS A 128 0.95 -13.12 -5.03
N ALA A 129 0.67 -13.30 -6.31
CA ALA A 129 0.60 -12.22 -7.30
C ALA A 129 -0.83 -11.67 -7.48
N SER A 130 -1.86 -12.39 -7.01
CA SER A 130 -3.26 -12.00 -7.14
C SER A 130 -3.62 -10.89 -6.14
N ASN A 131 -4.33 -9.87 -6.62
CA ASN A 131 -4.91 -8.84 -5.77
C ASN A 131 -6.35 -9.21 -5.34
N GLU A 132 -6.96 -10.27 -5.90
CA GLU A 132 -8.31 -10.73 -5.55
C GLU A 132 -8.36 -11.48 -4.21
N LEU A 133 -7.20 -11.88 -3.67
CA LEU A 133 -7.13 -12.54 -2.37
C LEU A 133 -6.92 -11.52 -1.26
N VAL A 134 -7.73 -11.58 -0.20
CA VAL A 134 -7.61 -10.69 0.94
C VAL A 134 -6.25 -10.88 1.62
N HIS A 135 -5.55 -9.78 1.84
CA HIS A 135 -4.23 -9.76 2.47
C HIS A 135 -3.93 -8.41 3.11
N ILE A 136 -2.94 -8.38 3.96
CA ILE A 136 -2.27 -7.18 4.45
C ILE A 136 -0.95 -7.06 3.72
N ASP A 137 -0.55 -5.85 3.34
CA ASP A 137 0.75 -5.63 2.70
C ASP A 137 1.92 -5.89 3.67
N ALA A 138 2.96 -6.49 3.14
CA ALA A 138 4.20 -6.78 3.85
C ALA A 138 5.40 -6.36 2.99
N GLY A 139 5.91 -5.16 3.17
CA GLY A 139 7.09 -4.68 2.46
C GLY A 139 6.82 -4.30 1.01
N ALA A 140 6.26 -3.12 0.76
CA ALA A 140 5.88 -2.66 -0.57
C ALA A 140 7.07 -2.42 -1.52
N TYR A 141 8.23 -2.01 -0.99
CA TYR A 141 9.45 -1.66 -1.77
C TYR A 141 10.73 -2.05 -1.04
N GLY A 142 10.68 -3.08 -0.22
CA GLY A 142 11.76 -3.52 0.63
C GLY A 142 11.31 -3.66 2.06
N ALA A 143 12.24 -3.68 2.99
CA ALA A 143 11.95 -3.70 4.41
C ALA A 143 11.35 -2.36 4.83
N THR A 144 10.24 -2.40 5.56
CA THR A 144 9.65 -1.21 6.18
C THR A 144 10.24 -0.94 7.55
N ASN A 145 10.79 -1.97 8.21
CA ASN A 145 11.32 -1.91 9.58
C ASN A 145 10.30 -1.36 10.61
N GLY A 146 9.01 -1.51 10.32
CA GLY A 146 7.91 -1.04 11.15
C GLY A 146 7.33 0.30 10.74
N ASP A 147 7.90 0.96 9.74
CA ASP A 147 7.27 2.13 9.10
C ASP A 147 6.01 1.70 8.34
N ARG A 148 5.09 2.64 8.17
CA ARG A 148 3.76 2.38 7.65
C ARG A 148 3.71 2.42 6.12
N ILE A 149 2.89 1.59 5.53
CA ILE A 149 2.67 1.56 4.07
C ILE A 149 1.40 2.35 3.76
N LEU A 150 1.56 3.61 3.37
CA LEU A 150 0.44 4.45 2.93
C LEU A 150 0.22 4.28 1.44
N ARG A 151 -1.03 3.99 1.05
CA ARG A 151 -1.44 4.03 -0.34
C ARG A 151 -2.60 5.00 -0.54
N PHE A 152 -2.48 5.81 -1.58
CA PHE A 152 -3.53 6.69 -2.08
C PHE A 152 -3.96 6.20 -3.46
N PHE A 153 -5.26 6.02 -3.63
CA PHE A 153 -5.86 5.50 -4.86
C PHE A 153 -6.80 6.52 -5.47
N ILE A 154 -6.88 6.55 -6.81
CA ILE A 154 -7.87 7.34 -7.54
C ILE A 154 -8.47 6.42 -8.59
N ASN A 155 -9.80 6.22 -8.55
CA ASN A 155 -10.49 5.53 -9.63
C ASN A 155 -10.72 6.51 -10.79
N VAL A 156 -10.05 6.28 -11.91
CA VAL A 156 -10.23 7.07 -13.13
C VAL A 156 -10.95 6.28 -14.24
N ASN A 157 -11.60 5.17 -13.89
CA ASN A 157 -12.59 4.55 -14.77
C ASN A 157 -13.79 5.49 -14.88
N PRO A 158 -14.30 5.80 -16.09
CA PRO A 158 -15.43 6.71 -16.26
C PRO A 158 -16.79 6.10 -15.92
N ASP A 159 -16.89 4.76 -15.94
CA ASP A 159 -18.17 4.06 -15.99
C ASP A 159 -18.37 3.05 -14.87
N GLU A 160 -17.29 2.55 -14.25
CA GLU A 160 -17.34 1.41 -13.33
C GLU A 160 -16.70 1.71 -11.98
N ASP A 161 -17.32 1.16 -10.94
CA ASP A 161 -16.77 1.13 -9.59
C ASP A 161 -15.51 0.26 -9.53
N ARG A 162 -14.56 0.66 -8.71
CA ARG A 162 -13.54 -0.28 -8.22
C ARG A 162 -14.05 -0.92 -6.94
N VAL A 163 -14.10 -2.25 -6.91
CA VAL A 163 -14.65 -3.01 -5.79
C VAL A 163 -13.54 -3.64 -4.98
N TRP A 164 -13.56 -3.37 -3.69
CA TRP A 164 -12.66 -3.96 -2.71
C TRP A 164 -13.40 -4.82 -1.71
N ALA A 165 -12.68 -5.77 -1.13
CA ALA A 165 -13.11 -6.49 0.06
C ALA A 165 -12.07 -6.35 1.17
N THR A 166 -12.55 -6.40 2.40
CA THR A 166 -11.72 -6.49 3.61
C THR A 166 -12.24 -7.60 4.52
N LYS A 167 -11.41 -8.04 5.46
CA LYS A 167 -11.79 -8.91 6.59
C LYS A 167 -11.43 -8.29 7.94
N GLY A 168 -11.23 -6.98 7.96
CA GLY A 168 -10.89 -6.25 9.18
C GLY A 168 -9.46 -5.71 9.17
N ASN A 169 -9.07 -5.14 10.30
CA ASN A 169 -7.77 -4.54 10.51
C ASN A 169 -6.78 -5.51 11.16
N PHE A 170 -5.51 -5.10 11.23
CA PHE A 170 -4.44 -5.93 11.77
C PHE A 170 -4.70 -6.43 13.21
N PRO A 171 -5.12 -5.61 14.20
CA PRO A 171 -5.44 -6.09 15.55
C PRO A 171 -6.46 -7.22 15.56
N GLU A 172 -7.57 -7.05 14.84
CA GLU A 172 -8.65 -8.03 14.76
C GLU A 172 -8.19 -9.35 14.12
N LEU A 173 -7.45 -9.23 13.02
CA LEU A 173 -6.91 -10.39 12.31
C LEU A 173 -5.78 -11.09 13.09
N PHE A 174 -4.94 -10.32 13.78
CA PHE A 174 -3.90 -10.88 14.62
C PHE A 174 -4.51 -11.64 15.81
N GLN A 175 -5.54 -11.09 16.44
CA GLN A 175 -6.25 -11.75 17.53
C GLN A 175 -6.91 -13.07 17.10
N SER A 176 -7.50 -13.10 15.90
CA SER A 176 -8.27 -14.27 15.43
C SER A 176 -7.43 -15.31 14.70
N HIS A 177 -6.35 -14.89 14.02
CA HIS A 177 -5.55 -15.75 13.14
C HIS A 177 -4.06 -15.79 13.48
N GLY A 178 -3.55 -14.96 14.38
CA GLY A 178 -2.12 -14.86 14.71
C GLY A 178 -1.52 -16.19 15.15
N GLU A 179 -2.21 -16.94 15.99
CA GLU A 179 -1.80 -18.27 16.42
C GLU A 179 -1.77 -19.26 15.25
N ARG A 180 -2.84 -19.31 14.46
CA ARG A 180 -2.95 -20.20 13.29
C ARG A 180 -1.86 -19.88 12.24
N ALA A 181 -1.55 -18.62 12.08
CA ALA A 181 -0.46 -18.15 11.22
C ALA A 181 0.92 -18.36 11.85
N GLN A 182 0.98 -18.85 13.11
CA GLN A 182 2.23 -19.01 13.87
C GLN A 182 3.03 -17.70 13.95
N LEU A 183 2.36 -16.57 14.18
CA LEU A 183 2.98 -15.27 14.30
C LEU A 183 3.41 -15.04 15.76
N GLY A 184 4.64 -15.37 16.07
CA GLY A 184 5.25 -14.79 17.24
C GLY A 184 5.11 -15.47 18.59
N TYR A 185 4.85 -16.74 18.62
CA TYR A 185 5.06 -17.52 19.87
C TYR A 185 6.43 -18.19 19.85
N ALA A 186 7.47 -17.50 19.37
CA ALA A 186 8.84 -17.88 19.58
C ALA A 186 9.19 -17.64 21.06
N ASN A 187 9.86 -18.59 21.66
CA ASN A 187 10.26 -18.70 23.07
C ASN A 187 10.36 -17.37 23.80
N ALA A 188 9.70 -17.28 24.95
CA ALA A 188 9.78 -16.16 25.88
C ALA A 188 11.26 -15.82 26.13
N GLY A 189 11.75 -14.73 25.54
CA GLY A 189 13.14 -14.28 25.68
C GLY A 189 13.77 -13.72 24.42
N ASP A 190 13.32 -14.09 23.23
CA ASP A 190 13.84 -13.53 21.99
C ASP A 190 12.96 -12.35 21.56
N ASP A 191 13.47 -11.13 21.70
CA ASP A 191 12.89 -9.96 21.05
C ASP A 191 13.09 -10.08 19.53
N TYR A 192 12.24 -10.94 18.89
CA TYR A 192 12.29 -11.17 17.45
C TYR A 192 11.86 -9.92 16.64
N MET A 193 11.49 -8.81 17.30
CA MET A 193 11.28 -7.50 16.68
C MET A 193 12.58 -6.69 16.59
N THR A 194 13.62 -6.99 17.37
CA THR A 194 14.94 -6.35 17.23
C THR A 194 15.85 -7.13 16.28
N LYS A 195 16.63 -6.39 15.49
CA LYS A 195 17.67 -7.00 14.65
C LYS A 195 18.70 -7.66 15.54
N GLY A 196 18.88 -8.98 15.39
CA GLY A 196 19.95 -9.72 16.04
C GLY A 196 21.32 -9.38 15.43
N PRO A 197 22.45 -9.86 16.06
CA PRO A 197 23.79 -9.62 15.53
C PRO A 197 23.97 -10.08 14.07
N MET A 198 23.32 -11.18 13.68
CA MET A 198 23.34 -11.68 12.30
C MET A 198 22.54 -10.78 11.35
N ASP A 199 21.42 -10.19 11.82
CA ASP A 199 20.67 -9.24 11.02
C ASP A 199 21.47 -7.96 10.81
N HIS A 200 22.20 -7.48 11.82
CA HIS A 200 23.09 -6.32 11.69
C HIS A 200 24.27 -6.60 10.74
N ALA A 201 24.87 -7.79 10.81
CA ALA A 201 25.92 -8.19 9.88
C ALA A 201 25.40 -8.28 8.44
N ARG A 202 24.18 -8.82 8.26
CA ARG A 202 23.51 -8.87 6.95
C ARG A 202 23.19 -7.48 6.43
N THR A 203 22.63 -6.59 7.27
CA THR A 203 22.38 -5.19 6.93
C THR A 203 23.69 -4.49 6.53
N GLY A 204 24.77 -4.66 7.29
CA GLY A 204 26.07 -4.10 6.97
C GLY A 204 26.62 -4.59 5.62
N PHE A 205 26.48 -5.89 5.33
CA PHE A 205 26.89 -6.47 4.05
C PHE A 205 26.02 -5.95 2.88
N ILE A 206 24.71 -5.88 3.06
CA ILE A 206 23.78 -5.34 2.08
C ILE A 206 24.08 -3.86 1.82
N ASN A 207 24.27 -3.05 2.86
CA ASN A 207 24.63 -1.63 2.72
C ASN A 207 25.96 -1.44 1.97
N MET A 208 26.93 -2.31 2.18
CA MET A 208 28.20 -2.30 1.45
C MET A 208 28.00 -2.59 -0.04
N LEU A 209 27.09 -3.50 -0.38
CA LEU A 209 26.77 -3.85 -1.77
C LEU A 209 25.83 -2.83 -2.45
N THR A 210 24.98 -2.14 -1.67
CA THR A 210 23.98 -1.19 -2.21
C THR A 210 24.56 0.16 -2.61
N THR A 211 25.81 0.45 -2.28
CA THR A 211 26.53 1.64 -2.76
C THR A 211 26.55 1.73 -4.30
N GLY A 212 26.17 0.64 -5.01
CA GLY A 212 26.05 0.59 -6.47
C GLY A 212 24.74 0.00 -7.01
N LEU A 213 23.89 -0.60 -6.17
CA LEU A 213 22.67 -1.30 -6.60
C LEU A 213 21.53 -1.16 -5.59
N PRO A 214 20.69 -0.11 -5.67
CA PRO A 214 19.56 0.13 -4.73
C PRO A 214 18.58 -1.03 -4.58
N VAL A 215 18.46 -1.88 -5.61
CA VAL A 215 17.59 -3.07 -5.63
C VAL A 215 17.92 -4.05 -4.50
N LEU A 216 19.15 -4.06 -3.99
CA LEU A 216 19.55 -4.97 -2.92
C LEU A 216 19.03 -4.56 -1.52
N LYS A 217 18.55 -3.33 -1.34
CA LYS A 217 17.86 -2.91 -0.09
C LYS A 217 16.61 -3.76 0.19
N VAL A 218 15.98 -4.29 -0.87
CA VAL A 218 14.83 -5.21 -0.75
C VAL A 218 15.20 -6.48 0.04
N LEU A 219 16.46 -6.84 0.11
CA LEU A 219 16.96 -8.03 0.82
C LEU A 219 17.18 -7.78 2.32
N ASP A 220 17.20 -6.52 2.76
CA ASP A 220 17.34 -6.18 4.19
C ASP A 220 16.00 -6.24 4.91
N SER A 221 15.54 -7.46 5.20
CA SER A 221 14.30 -7.67 5.94
C SER A 221 14.57 -7.73 7.46
N SER A 222 13.92 -6.84 8.21
CA SER A 222 13.90 -6.91 9.67
C SER A 222 13.10 -8.14 10.16
N PRO A 223 13.24 -8.53 11.44
CA PRO A 223 12.34 -9.52 12.04
C PRO A 223 10.86 -9.19 11.84
N TYR A 224 10.48 -7.92 12.01
CA TYR A 224 9.13 -7.43 11.74
C TYR A 224 8.68 -7.71 10.31
N ASP A 225 9.48 -7.37 9.30
CA ASP A 225 9.14 -7.60 7.90
C ASP A 225 8.96 -9.10 7.60
N ARG A 226 9.72 -9.96 8.25
CA ARG A 226 9.58 -11.43 8.12
C ARG A 226 8.25 -11.91 8.70
N VAL A 227 7.84 -11.39 9.86
CA VAL A 227 6.57 -11.73 10.50
C VAL A 227 5.40 -11.24 9.64
N MET A 228 5.43 -9.99 9.18
CA MET A 228 4.40 -9.44 8.31
C MET A 228 4.28 -10.23 7.00
N ARG A 229 5.41 -10.62 6.39
CA ARG A 229 5.40 -11.46 5.19
C ARG A 229 4.82 -12.85 5.47
N LYS A 230 5.11 -13.44 6.62
CA LYS A 230 4.52 -14.72 7.02
C LYS A 230 3.01 -14.59 7.15
N PHE A 231 2.51 -13.49 7.73
CA PHE A 231 1.08 -13.25 7.85
C PHE A 231 0.41 -12.98 6.49
N HIS A 232 1.04 -12.17 5.65
CA HIS A 232 0.61 -11.96 4.27
C HIS A 232 0.44 -13.29 3.51
N ASN A 233 1.47 -14.15 3.57
CA ASN A 233 1.44 -15.44 2.89
C ASN A 233 0.37 -16.37 3.49
N TYR A 234 0.25 -16.43 4.82
CA TYR A 234 -0.80 -17.20 5.48
C TYR A 234 -2.18 -16.81 4.96
N MET A 235 -2.48 -15.51 4.87
CA MET A 235 -3.77 -15.05 4.36
C MET A 235 -4.00 -15.50 2.92
N LYS A 236 -3.01 -15.37 2.05
CA LYS A 236 -3.15 -15.74 0.63
C LYS A 236 -3.17 -17.25 0.37
N ASP A 237 -2.41 -18.02 1.16
CA ASP A 237 -2.25 -19.46 0.97
C ASP A 237 -3.30 -20.29 1.71
N THR A 238 -4.17 -19.66 2.52
CA THR A 238 -5.15 -20.38 3.36
C THR A 238 -6.57 -20.22 2.80
N PRO A 239 -7.08 -21.20 2.04
CA PRO A 239 -8.44 -21.14 1.48
C PRO A 239 -9.54 -20.98 2.53
N SER A 240 -9.37 -21.57 3.73
CA SER A 240 -10.33 -21.41 4.82
C SER A 240 -10.41 -19.95 5.28
N PHE A 241 -9.30 -19.23 5.35
CA PHE A 241 -9.28 -17.80 5.64
C PHE A 241 -10.01 -17.00 4.55
N GLN A 242 -9.73 -17.28 3.28
CA GLN A 242 -10.36 -16.56 2.17
C GLN A 242 -11.88 -16.75 2.14
N ASN A 243 -12.34 -17.97 2.43
CA ASN A 243 -13.76 -18.35 2.39
C ASN A 243 -14.54 -18.06 3.69
N GLU A 244 -13.86 -17.66 4.77
CA GLU A 244 -14.49 -17.33 6.04
C GLU A 244 -15.36 -16.06 5.90
N PRO A 245 -16.66 -16.07 6.23
CA PRO A 245 -17.53 -14.91 6.06
C PRO A 245 -17.30 -13.85 7.15
N GLN A 246 -16.66 -14.21 8.27
CA GLN A 246 -16.46 -13.31 9.39
C GLN A 246 -15.59 -12.11 8.98
N GLY A 247 -16.05 -10.91 9.33
CA GLY A 247 -15.36 -9.65 9.05
C GLY A 247 -15.38 -9.23 7.58
N HIS A 248 -15.98 -10.04 6.69
CA HIS A 248 -16.03 -9.70 5.26
C HIS A 248 -16.93 -8.49 5.02
N GLU A 249 -16.36 -7.44 4.44
CA GLU A 249 -17.05 -6.21 4.06
C GLU A 249 -16.57 -5.78 2.67
N GLU A 250 -17.51 -5.37 1.80
CA GLU A 250 -17.19 -4.87 0.47
C GLU A 250 -17.31 -3.36 0.42
N PHE A 251 -16.35 -2.71 -0.23
CA PHE A 251 -16.34 -1.28 -0.53
C PHE A 251 -16.42 -1.04 -2.02
N ARG A 252 -17.22 -0.05 -2.41
CA ARG A 252 -17.32 0.41 -3.78
C ARG A 252 -16.80 1.83 -3.89
N PHE A 253 -15.85 2.00 -4.79
CA PHE A 253 -15.24 3.29 -5.09
C PHE A 253 -15.69 3.76 -6.48
N PRO A 254 -16.67 4.67 -6.55
CA PRO A 254 -17.27 5.13 -7.81
C PRO A 254 -16.24 5.78 -8.75
N PRO A 255 -16.62 6.00 -10.02
CA PRO A 255 -15.85 6.78 -10.96
C PRO A 255 -15.40 8.13 -10.36
N PHE A 256 -14.12 8.46 -10.55
CA PHE A 256 -13.48 9.70 -10.11
C PHE A 256 -13.46 9.93 -8.58
N SER A 257 -13.76 8.90 -7.81
CA SER A 257 -13.52 8.91 -6.36
C SER A 257 -12.05 8.59 -6.04
N ALA A 258 -11.66 8.87 -4.78
CA ALA A 258 -10.35 8.52 -4.26
C ALA A 258 -10.46 7.88 -2.87
N TRP A 259 -9.46 7.14 -2.46
CA TRP A 259 -9.35 6.61 -1.10
C TRP A 259 -7.89 6.42 -0.71
N MET A 260 -7.66 6.43 0.58
CA MET A 260 -6.34 6.16 1.13
C MET A 260 -6.41 5.27 2.35
N VAL A 261 -5.36 4.52 2.59
CA VAL A 261 -5.31 3.51 3.65
C VAL A 261 -3.89 3.13 4.01
N PHE A 262 -3.66 2.80 5.26
CA PHE A 262 -2.47 2.05 5.66
C PHE A 262 -2.67 0.57 5.32
N THR A 263 -2.07 0.11 4.22
CA THR A 263 -2.24 -1.26 3.71
C THR A 263 -1.48 -2.31 4.53
N ASP A 264 -0.59 -1.91 5.40
CA ASP A 264 -0.01 -2.74 6.46
C ASP A 264 -0.95 -2.95 7.66
N MET A 265 -2.03 -2.16 7.74
CA MET A 265 -2.99 -2.17 8.84
C MET A 265 -4.35 -2.77 8.44
N VAL A 266 -4.85 -2.43 7.27
CA VAL A 266 -6.17 -2.84 6.79
C VAL A 266 -6.01 -3.94 5.75
N SER A 267 -6.64 -5.09 6.00
CA SER A 267 -6.67 -6.16 5.01
C SER A 267 -7.52 -5.75 3.82
N HIS A 268 -7.07 -6.12 2.63
CA HIS A 268 -7.73 -5.70 1.42
C HIS A 268 -7.55 -6.71 0.29
N ALA A 269 -8.54 -6.75 -0.58
CA ALA A 269 -8.52 -7.39 -1.88
C ALA A 269 -9.15 -6.44 -2.90
N CYS A 270 -8.71 -6.49 -4.14
CA CYS A 270 -9.38 -5.84 -5.25
C CYS A 270 -10.15 -6.90 -6.04
N LEU A 271 -11.47 -6.91 -5.89
CA LEU A 271 -12.35 -7.91 -6.50
C LEU A 271 -12.59 -7.60 -7.98
N SER A 272 -12.70 -6.31 -8.32
CA SER A 272 -12.87 -5.86 -9.70
C SER A 272 -12.44 -4.40 -9.87
N GLY A 273 -12.25 -4.01 -11.11
CA GLY A 273 -11.99 -2.65 -11.55
C GLY A 273 -10.64 -2.48 -12.22
N GLN A 274 -10.63 -1.58 -13.18
CA GLN A 274 -9.48 -1.15 -13.97
C GLN A 274 -9.32 0.37 -13.88
N HIS A 275 -8.25 0.91 -14.49
CA HIS A 275 -8.03 2.36 -14.62
C HIS A 275 -7.95 3.10 -13.28
N ALA A 276 -7.05 2.66 -12.40
CA ALA A 276 -6.80 3.35 -11.15
C ALA A 276 -5.33 3.81 -11.03
N PHE A 277 -5.13 5.02 -10.52
CA PHE A 277 -3.82 5.43 -10.01
C PHE A 277 -3.62 4.90 -8.60
N VAL A 278 -2.37 4.56 -8.29
CA VAL A 278 -1.96 4.13 -6.96
C VAL A 278 -0.63 4.81 -6.62
N HIS A 279 -0.67 5.69 -5.65
CA HIS A 279 0.52 6.28 -5.05
C HIS A 279 0.86 5.52 -3.77
N THR A 280 2.11 5.09 -3.63
CA THR A 280 2.56 4.34 -2.46
C THR A 280 3.73 5.03 -1.80
N SER A 281 3.64 5.22 -0.50
CA SER A 281 4.68 5.86 0.31
C SER A 281 4.93 5.08 1.59
N ILE A 282 6.16 5.20 2.09
CA ILE A 282 6.55 4.71 3.41
C ILE A 282 6.58 5.90 4.35
N VAL A 283 5.74 5.83 5.37
CA VAL A 283 5.58 6.87 6.41
C VAL A 283 6.31 6.42 7.66
N PRO A 284 7.28 7.21 8.17
CA PRO A 284 7.97 6.88 9.40
C PRO A 284 7.00 6.64 10.56
N LEU A 285 7.19 5.56 11.31
CA LEU A 285 6.36 5.26 12.49
C LEU A 285 6.38 6.40 13.52
N SER A 286 7.50 7.16 13.60
CA SER A 286 7.61 8.35 14.45
C SER A 286 6.63 9.46 14.10
N ASN A 287 6.05 9.45 12.91
CA ASN A 287 5.07 10.44 12.48
C ASN A 287 3.64 10.09 12.93
N CYS A 288 3.43 8.86 13.39
CA CYS A 288 2.13 8.42 13.88
C CYS A 288 1.81 9.05 15.24
N ARG A 289 0.57 9.45 15.43
CA ARG A 289 0.01 9.94 16.70
C ARG A 289 -0.41 8.82 17.63
N LEU A 290 -0.83 7.69 17.04
CA LEU A 290 -1.30 6.49 17.71
C LEU A 290 -0.35 5.31 17.40
N PRO A 291 0.97 5.44 17.72
CA PRO A 291 1.95 4.43 17.34
C PRO A 291 1.67 3.07 17.97
N GLU A 292 0.92 3.01 19.08
CA GLU A 292 0.47 1.78 19.72
C GLU A 292 -0.47 0.96 18.82
N MET A 293 -1.17 1.61 17.90
CA MET A 293 -2.05 0.97 16.93
C MET A 293 -1.27 0.36 15.75
N ALA A 294 0.00 0.72 15.58
CA ALA A 294 0.80 0.20 14.47
C ALA A 294 1.11 -1.30 14.65
N PRO A 295 1.10 -2.10 13.56
CA PRO A 295 1.35 -3.54 13.62
C PRO A 295 2.64 -3.92 14.36
N LEU A 296 3.73 -3.16 14.20
CA LEU A 296 4.98 -3.37 14.93
C LEU A 296 4.78 -3.34 16.45
N ASN A 297 4.07 -2.34 16.96
CA ASN A 297 3.89 -2.17 18.41
C ASN A 297 2.87 -3.15 18.98
N ILE A 298 1.86 -3.54 18.20
CA ILE A 298 0.92 -4.61 18.55
C ILE A 298 1.67 -5.94 18.72
N LEU A 299 2.54 -6.28 17.76
CA LEU A 299 3.36 -7.49 17.84
C LEU A 299 4.33 -7.46 19.04
N ARG A 300 4.94 -6.30 19.33
CA ARG A 300 5.80 -6.14 20.51
C ARG A 300 5.05 -6.35 21.82
N GLN A 301 3.85 -5.77 21.94
CA GLN A 301 3.02 -5.95 23.14
C GLN A 301 2.61 -7.41 23.34
N ALA A 302 2.23 -8.10 22.26
CA ALA A 302 1.89 -9.52 22.33
C ALA A 302 3.10 -10.39 22.74
N ALA A 303 4.32 -10.03 22.35
CA ALA A 303 5.54 -10.74 22.74
C ALA A 303 5.88 -10.59 24.24
N ILE A 304 5.51 -9.47 24.86
CA ILE A 304 5.77 -9.19 26.29
C ILE A 304 4.73 -9.88 27.18
N SER A 305 3.52 -10.11 26.65
CA SER A 305 2.37 -10.66 27.41
C SER A 305 2.36 -12.18 27.50
N ASN A 306 3.26 -12.87 26.79
CA ASN A 306 3.45 -14.32 26.79
C ASN A 306 4.79 -14.71 27.44
#